data_fb133e2af9c368bed15e1916a35b84c1
#
_entry.id   fb133e2af9c368bed15e1916a35b84c1
#
_cell.length_a   1.000
_cell.length_b   1.000
_cell.length_c   1.000
_cell.angle_alpha   90.00
_cell.angle_beta   90.00
_cell.angle_gamma   90.00
#
_symmetry.space_group_name_H-M   'P 1'
#
loop_
_entity.id
_entity.type
_entity.pdbx_description
1 polymer ?
#
loop_
_entity_poly.entity_id
_entity_poly.type
_entity_poly.pdbx_seq_one_letter_code
_entity_poly.pdbx_strand_id
1 'polypeptide(L)'
;VGLYLPNTPHYIVCFFGILKAGGTVVNYSPLDAEREPRHKIGDSHTDFMVTLDLEVLYPKIAGMLNETRLKKIIVGCLKEVLPFPKNFLYPIVKSKEISKVPDDDQHMTFKQLLANDGKGDAAPVADPSEKVAVLQYTGGTTGLPKGEMLTHKNLIAACQQLRAMQQ
;
A
#
# COMPACT_ATOMS: atom_id res chain seq x y z
N VAL A 1 6.60 4.49 0.88
CA VAL A 1 6.07 3.14 0.56
C VAL A 1 4.74 3.27 -0.13
N GLY A 2 4.59 2.62 -1.28
CA GLY A 2 3.34 2.61 -2.05
C GLY A 2 2.36 1.53 -1.55
N LEU A 3 1.08 1.87 -1.49
CA LEU A 3 0.00 0.92 -1.25
C LEU A 3 -0.87 0.83 -2.51
N TYR A 4 -0.68 -0.23 -3.30
CA TYR A 4 -1.51 -0.57 -4.46
C TYR A 4 -2.47 -1.70 -4.07
N LEU A 5 -3.40 -1.37 -3.19
CA LEU A 5 -4.29 -2.31 -2.52
C LEU A 5 -5.75 -1.87 -2.62
N PRO A 6 -6.68 -2.80 -2.81
CA PRO A 6 -8.09 -2.54 -2.51
C PRO A 6 -8.31 -2.43 -0.99
N ASN A 7 -9.54 -2.10 -0.59
CA ASN A 7 -9.93 -2.01 0.82
C ASN A 7 -9.92 -3.40 1.49
N THR A 8 -8.76 -3.80 1.99
CA THR A 8 -8.52 -5.07 2.66
C THR A 8 -7.81 -4.85 4.00
N PRO A 9 -7.82 -5.82 4.92
CA PRO A 9 -7.05 -5.74 6.16
C PRO A 9 -5.56 -5.45 5.94
N HIS A 10 -4.97 -5.95 4.85
CA HIS A 10 -3.58 -5.65 4.48
C HIS A 10 -3.32 -4.13 4.37
N TYR A 11 -4.27 -3.38 3.79
CA TYR A 11 -4.14 -1.94 3.67
C TYR A 11 -4.00 -1.27 5.05
N ILE A 12 -4.86 -1.63 5.99
CA ILE A 12 -4.87 -1.05 7.34
C ILE A 12 -3.56 -1.36 8.08
N VAL A 13 -3.14 -2.64 8.04
CA VAL A 13 -1.90 -3.07 8.69
C VAL A 13 -0.68 -2.34 8.10
N CYS A 14 -0.58 -2.27 6.77
CA CYS A 14 0.51 -1.57 6.10
C CYS A 14 0.48 -0.07 6.35
N PHE A 15 -0.69 0.56 6.29
CA PHE A 15 -0.85 2.00 6.52
C PHE A 15 -0.27 2.40 7.87
N PHE A 16 -0.73 1.78 8.94
CA PHE A 16 -0.23 2.09 10.28
C PHE A 16 1.19 1.59 10.53
N GLY A 17 1.57 0.45 9.95
CA GLY A 17 2.94 -0.05 10.03
C GLY A 17 3.96 0.90 9.41
N ILE A 18 3.67 1.45 8.24
CA ILE A 18 4.52 2.45 7.56
C ILE A 18 4.65 3.71 8.41
N LEU A 19 3.54 4.24 8.91
CA LEU A 19 3.56 5.43 9.77
C LEU A 19 4.33 5.18 11.06
N LYS A 20 4.14 4.02 11.70
CA LYS A 20 4.87 3.62 12.92
C LYS A 20 6.38 3.52 12.66
N ALA A 21 6.76 3.05 11.48
CA ALA A 21 8.16 3.00 11.06
C ALA A 21 8.73 4.37 10.61
N GLY A 22 7.97 5.46 10.71
CA GLY A 22 8.38 6.82 10.31
C GLY A 22 8.37 7.06 8.80
N GLY A 23 7.80 6.12 8.03
CA GLY A 23 7.68 6.23 6.58
C GLY A 23 6.48 7.09 6.14
N THR A 24 6.46 7.44 4.86
CA THR A 24 5.33 8.10 4.20
C THR A 24 4.57 7.08 3.38
N VAL A 25 3.25 7.04 3.54
CA VAL A 25 2.34 6.25 2.72
C VAL A 25 2.08 6.96 1.40
N VAL A 26 2.15 6.23 0.29
CA VAL A 26 1.74 6.74 -1.03
C VAL A 26 0.57 5.89 -1.53
N ASN A 27 -0.59 6.49 -1.69
CA ASN A 27 -1.78 5.78 -2.14
C ASN A 27 -1.82 5.66 -3.65
N TYR A 28 -1.99 4.42 -4.11
CA TYR A 28 -2.21 4.06 -5.50
C TYR A 28 -3.58 3.41 -5.65
N SER A 29 -4.33 3.83 -6.64
CA SER A 29 -5.62 3.20 -6.93
C SER A 29 -5.45 1.99 -7.84
N PRO A 30 -6.02 0.83 -7.51
CA PRO A 30 -6.12 -0.29 -8.46
C PRO A 30 -6.90 0.03 -9.75
N LEU A 31 -7.64 1.13 -9.75
CA LEU A 31 -8.41 1.62 -10.88
C LEU A 31 -7.64 2.60 -11.78
N ASP A 32 -6.42 2.99 -11.37
CA ASP A 32 -5.56 3.89 -12.14
C ASP A 32 -5.23 3.27 -13.51
N ALA A 33 -5.16 4.11 -14.54
CA ALA A 33 -4.64 3.71 -15.84
C ALA A 33 -3.16 3.31 -15.72
N GLU A 34 -2.66 2.38 -16.55
CA GLU A 34 -1.30 1.82 -16.44
C GLU A 34 -0.16 2.87 -16.40
N ARG A 35 -0.36 4.02 -17.01
CA ARG A 35 0.62 5.11 -17.03
C ARG A 35 0.74 5.84 -15.67
N GLU A 36 -0.33 5.87 -14.90
CA GLU A 36 -0.39 6.64 -13.66
C GLU A 36 0.49 6.09 -12.54
N PRO A 37 0.48 4.77 -12.23
CA PRO A 37 1.37 4.23 -11.21
C PRO A 37 2.84 4.48 -11.51
N ARG A 38 3.25 4.38 -12.77
CA ARG A 38 4.64 4.66 -13.20
C ARG A 38 5.05 6.10 -12.90
N HIS A 39 4.21 7.07 -13.27
CA HIS A 39 4.43 8.49 -12.97
C HIS A 39 4.51 8.71 -11.46
N LYS A 40 3.54 8.18 -10.70
CA LYS A 40 3.47 8.32 -9.24
C LYS A 40 4.68 7.72 -8.53
N ILE A 41 5.23 6.58 -9.00
CA ILE A 41 6.44 5.96 -8.46
C ILE A 41 7.65 6.90 -8.58
N GLY A 42 7.80 7.53 -9.75
CA GLY A 42 8.89 8.50 -9.98
C GLY A 42 8.73 9.75 -9.14
N ASP A 43 7.56 10.37 -9.18
CA ASP A 43 7.24 11.63 -8.51
C ASP A 43 7.30 11.52 -6.98
N SER A 44 6.70 10.46 -6.41
CA SER A 44 6.68 10.21 -4.96
C SER A 44 7.96 9.59 -4.41
N HIS A 45 8.90 9.24 -5.27
CA HIS A 45 10.11 8.50 -4.90
C HIS A 45 9.82 7.18 -4.18
N THR A 46 8.79 6.44 -4.62
CA THR A 46 8.41 5.15 -4.03
C THR A 46 9.45 4.07 -4.33
N ASP A 47 10.07 3.49 -3.29
CA ASP A 47 11.03 2.39 -3.40
C ASP A 47 10.40 1.01 -3.15
N PHE A 48 9.35 0.95 -2.35
CA PHE A 48 8.67 -0.28 -1.95
C PHE A 48 7.18 -0.19 -2.28
N MET A 49 6.62 -1.27 -2.83
CA MET A 49 5.19 -1.34 -3.15
C MET A 49 4.55 -2.53 -2.46
N VAL A 50 3.38 -2.32 -1.87
CA VAL A 50 2.56 -3.41 -1.33
C VAL A 50 1.39 -3.66 -2.27
N THR A 51 1.15 -4.92 -2.63
CA THR A 51 0.03 -5.34 -3.46
C THR A 51 -0.49 -6.72 -3.04
N LEU A 52 -1.50 -7.25 -3.73
CA LEU A 52 -1.99 -8.61 -3.54
C LEU A 52 -1.59 -9.51 -4.72
N ASP A 53 -1.57 -10.82 -4.47
CA ASP A 53 -1.31 -11.88 -5.45
C ASP A 53 -2.43 -12.09 -6.49
N LEU A 54 -3.21 -11.04 -6.78
CA LEU A 54 -4.29 -11.09 -7.74
C LEU A 54 -3.81 -10.78 -9.16
N GLU A 55 -4.26 -11.57 -10.15
CA GLU A 55 -3.95 -11.39 -11.57
C GLU A 55 -4.30 -9.98 -12.11
N VAL A 56 -5.28 -9.34 -11.50
CA VAL A 56 -5.69 -7.96 -11.88
C VAL A 56 -4.78 -6.88 -11.28
N LEU A 57 -3.94 -7.22 -10.30
CA LEU A 57 -3.10 -6.26 -9.55
C LEU A 57 -1.61 -6.52 -9.74
N TYR A 58 -1.15 -7.71 -9.33
CA TYR A 58 0.27 -8.04 -9.22
C TYR A 58 1.04 -7.83 -10.55
N PRO A 59 0.58 -8.33 -11.71
CA PRO A 59 1.35 -8.19 -12.95
C PRO A 59 1.62 -6.74 -13.35
N LYS A 60 0.68 -5.83 -13.05
CA LYS A 60 0.84 -4.40 -13.34
C LYS A 60 2.01 -3.79 -12.58
N ILE A 61 2.16 -4.16 -11.31
CA ILE A 61 3.24 -3.65 -10.44
C ILE A 61 4.54 -4.38 -10.72
N ALA A 62 4.51 -5.70 -10.94
CA ALA A 62 5.68 -6.51 -11.26
C ALA A 62 6.41 -6.00 -12.54
N GLY A 63 5.65 -5.62 -13.56
CA GLY A 63 6.20 -5.03 -14.79
C GLY A 63 6.97 -3.71 -14.55
N MET A 64 6.75 -3.04 -13.42
CA MET A 64 7.39 -1.75 -13.11
C MET A 64 8.72 -1.87 -12.37
N LEU A 65 9.07 -3.06 -11.85
CA LEU A 65 10.33 -3.27 -11.11
C LEU A 65 11.57 -2.87 -11.92
N ASN A 66 11.62 -3.24 -13.20
CA ASN A 66 12.76 -2.96 -14.06
C ASN A 66 12.66 -1.63 -14.84
N GLU A 67 11.54 -0.94 -14.72
CA GLU A 67 11.24 0.26 -15.51
C GLU A 67 11.17 1.53 -14.66
N THR A 68 11.18 1.37 -13.35
CA THR A 68 11.08 2.48 -12.41
C THR A 68 12.13 2.34 -11.30
N ARG A 69 12.08 3.25 -10.32
CA ARG A 69 12.93 3.17 -9.12
C ARG A 69 12.49 2.12 -8.09
N LEU A 70 11.40 1.40 -8.35
CA LEU A 70 10.86 0.40 -7.43
C LEU A 70 11.89 -0.70 -7.18
N LYS A 71 12.19 -0.96 -5.90
CA LYS A 71 13.22 -1.93 -5.49
C LYS A 71 12.64 -3.27 -5.07
N LYS A 72 11.46 -3.24 -4.44
CA LYS A 72 10.86 -4.46 -3.88
C LYS A 72 9.34 -4.36 -3.84
N ILE A 73 8.69 -5.50 -4.08
CA ILE A 73 7.25 -5.67 -3.95
C ILE A 73 6.97 -6.58 -2.76
N ILE A 74 6.08 -6.12 -1.88
CA ILE A 74 5.54 -6.91 -0.79
C ILE A 74 4.17 -7.42 -1.23
N VAL A 75 4.02 -8.74 -1.29
CA VAL A 75 2.82 -9.36 -1.84
C VAL A 75 2.01 -10.04 -0.73
N GLY A 76 0.81 -9.53 -0.50
CA GLY A 76 -0.20 -10.13 0.37
C GLY A 76 -1.01 -11.19 -0.37
N CYS A 77 -1.51 -12.17 0.37
CA CYS A 77 -2.38 -13.21 -0.17
C CYS A 77 -3.80 -13.04 0.37
N LEU A 78 -4.77 -12.90 -0.53
CA LEU A 78 -6.16 -12.64 -0.11
C LEU A 78 -6.72 -13.76 0.78
N LYS A 79 -6.30 -15.01 0.58
CA LYS A 79 -6.70 -16.14 1.44
C LYS A 79 -6.36 -15.94 2.92
N GLU A 80 -5.31 -15.17 3.24
CA GLU A 80 -4.84 -14.97 4.61
C GLU A 80 -5.82 -14.16 5.47
N VAL A 81 -6.68 -13.37 4.83
CA VAL A 81 -7.68 -12.50 5.49
C VAL A 81 -9.12 -12.98 5.31
N LEU A 82 -9.31 -14.07 4.60
CA LEU A 82 -10.65 -14.66 4.43
C LEU A 82 -11.00 -15.56 5.63
N PRO A 83 -12.26 -15.52 6.11
CA PRO A 83 -12.72 -16.42 7.17
C PRO A 83 -12.85 -17.86 6.68
N PHE A 84 -12.74 -18.83 7.61
CA PHE A 84 -13.06 -20.23 7.35
C PHE A 84 -14.55 -20.39 6.97
N PRO A 85 -14.90 -21.24 5.98
CA PRO A 85 -14.03 -22.08 5.15
C PRO A 85 -13.53 -21.41 3.85
N LYS A 86 -13.84 -20.13 3.63
CA LYS A 86 -13.50 -19.41 2.38
C LYS A 86 -12.00 -19.36 2.13
N ASN A 87 -11.18 -19.21 3.15
CA ASN A 87 -9.72 -19.21 3.06
C ASN A 87 -9.15 -20.52 2.48
N PHE A 88 -9.81 -21.66 2.74
CA PHE A 88 -9.42 -22.97 2.21
C PHE A 88 -9.92 -23.18 0.79
N LEU A 89 -11.16 -22.77 0.50
CA LEU A 89 -11.78 -22.96 -0.81
C LEU A 89 -11.27 -21.98 -1.86
N TYR A 90 -10.88 -20.77 -1.44
CA TYR A 90 -10.49 -19.70 -2.36
C TYR A 90 -9.38 -20.09 -3.33
N PRO A 91 -8.24 -20.68 -2.92
CA PRO A 91 -7.18 -21.07 -3.84
C PRO A 91 -7.60 -22.16 -4.85
N ILE A 92 -8.59 -22.96 -4.51
CA ILE A 92 -9.08 -24.06 -5.37
C ILE A 92 -10.05 -23.49 -6.42
N VAL A 93 -11.04 -22.71 -5.96
CA VAL A 93 -12.09 -22.17 -6.83
C VAL A 93 -11.59 -21.02 -7.71
N LYS A 94 -10.67 -20.21 -7.16
CA LYS A 94 -10.16 -18.98 -7.77
C LYS A 94 -8.70 -19.06 -8.19
N SER A 95 -8.19 -20.27 -8.44
CA SER A 95 -6.79 -20.51 -8.83
C SER A 95 -6.33 -19.69 -10.04
N LYS A 96 -7.21 -19.39 -10.98
CA LYS A 96 -6.94 -18.58 -12.18
C LYS A 96 -6.84 -17.08 -11.89
N GLU A 97 -7.32 -16.64 -10.74
CA GLU A 97 -7.27 -15.24 -10.31
C GLU A 97 -6.02 -14.93 -9.47
N ILE A 98 -5.22 -15.95 -9.16
CA ILE A 98 -4.03 -15.85 -8.31
C ILE A 98 -2.79 -15.91 -9.18
N SER A 99 -1.98 -14.86 -9.11
CA SER A 99 -0.70 -14.77 -9.81
C SER A 99 0.37 -15.61 -9.13
N LYS A 100 1.29 -16.11 -9.93
CA LYS A 100 2.52 -16.73 -9.44
C LYS A 100 3.54 -15.63 -9.14
N VAL A 101 3.88 -15.48 -7.88
CA VAL A 101 4.90 -14.53 -7.42
C VAL A 101 6.25 -15.23 -7.41
N PRO A 102 7.32 -14.67 -8.02
CA PRO A 102 8.67 -15.22 -7.93
C PRO A 102 9.19 -15.25 -6.49
N ASP A 103 10.04 -16.22 -6.22
CA ASP A 103 10.79 -16.30 -4.96
C ASP A 103 12.22 -15.78 -5.24
N ASP A 104 12.40 -14.47 -5.11
CA ASP A 104 13.63 -13.76 -5.39
C ASP A 104 13.83 -12.58 -4.43
N ASP A 105 14.95 -11.87 -4.58
CA ASP A 105 15.31 -10.75 -3.71
C ASP A 105 14.41 -9.51 -3.88
N GLN A 106 13.67 -9.41 -4.98
CA GLN A 106 12.78 -8.28 -5.26
C GLN A 106 11.35 -8.50 -4.76
N HIS A 107 11.03 -9.71 -4.31
CA HIS A 107 9.72 -10.05 -3.77
C HIS A 107 9.82 -10.47 -2.30
N MET A 108 8.80 -10.09 -1.54
CA MET A 108 8.62 -10.49 -0.14
C MET A 108 7.15 -10.81 0.08
N THR A 109 6.85 -11.92 0.72
CA THR A 109 5.48 -12.18 1.12
C THR A 109 5.08 -11.35 2.34
N PHE A 110 3.81 -11.01 2.44
CA PHE A 110 3.28 -10.30 3.62
C PHE A 110 3.50 -11.11 4.90
N LYS A 111 3.42 -12.45 4.81
CA LYS A 111 3.73 -13.36 5.91
C LYS A 111 5.19 -13.22 6.39
N GLN A 112 6.15 -13.12 5.46
CA GLN A 112 7.56 -12.88 5.82
C GLN A 112 7.74 -11.51 6.48
N LEU A 113 7.05 -10.47 5.98
CA LEU A 113 7.07 -9.14 6.60
C LEU A 113 6.58 -9.16 8.04
N LEU A 114 5.55 -9.96 8.34
CA LEU A 114 4.97 -10.09 9.68
C LEU A 114 5.72 -11.09 10.58
N ALA A 115 6.70 -11.84 10.06
CA ALA A 115 7.47 -12.84 10.83
C ALA A 115 8.52 -12.16 11.71
N ASN A 116 8.06 -11.37 12.68
CA ASN A 116 8.87 -10.69 13.68
C ASN A 116 8.21 -10.82 15.08
N ASP A 117 8.90 -10.39 16.12
CA ASP A 117 8.43 -10.48 17.50
C ASP A 117 7.48 -9.34 17.91
N GLY A 118 7.15 -8.45 16.99
CA GLY A 118 6.29 -7.29 17.22
C GLY A 118 6.90 -6.20 18.13
N LYS A 119 8.14 -6.40 18.59
CA LYS A 119 8.85 -5.45 19.43
C LYS A 119 9.57 -4.44 18.57
N GLY A 120 9.07 -3.25 18.55
CA GLY A 120 9.67 -2.14 17.83
C GLY A 120 9.06 -0.82 18.31
N ASP A 121 9.92 0.11 18.64
CA ASP A 121 9.48 1.44 18.99
C ASP A 121 8.95 2.16 17.75
N ALA A 122 7.92 2.97 17.96
CA ALA A 122 7.46 3.85 16.91
C ALA A 122 8.52 4.92 16.62
N ALA A 123 8.79 5.17 15.35
CA ALA A 123 9.67 6.26 14.96
C ALA A 123 9.07 7.59 15.44
N PRO A 124 9.84 8.44 16.13
CA PRO A 124 9.33 9.71 16.65
C PRO A 124 8.95 10.64 15.50
N VAL A 125 7.82 11.32 15.65
CA VAL A 125 7.40 12.40 14.77
C VAL A 125 7.71 13.71 15.49
N ALA A 126 8.82 14.35 15.13
CA ALA A 126 9.29 15.56 15.80
C ALA A 126 8.30 16.73 15.64
N ASP A 127 7.79 16.94 14.42
CA ASP A 127 6.75 17.92 14.13
C ASP A 127 5.63 17.31 13.30
N PRO A 128 4.48 17.00 13.92
CA PRO A 128 3.33 16.48 13.19
C PRO A 128 2.72 17.43 12.16
N SER A 129 3.02 18.74 12.25
CA SER A 129 2.53 19.75 11.30
C SER A 129 3.33 19.77 10.01
N GLU A 130 4.60 19.39 10.06
CA GLU A 130 5.53 19.40 8.92
C GLU A 130 5.74 18.01 8.32
N LYS A 131 5.76 16.96 9.18
CA LYS A 131 6.01 15.58 8.72
C LYS A 131 4.86 15.08 7.85
N VAL A 132 5.17 14.82 6.59
CA VAL A 132 4.22 14.20 5.64
C VAL A 132 3.97 12.74 6.04
N ALA A 133 2.72 12.41 6.27
CA ALA A 133 2.24 11.07 6.59
C ALA A 133 1.77 10.33 5.33
N VAL A 134 1.05 11.03 4.44
CA VAL A 134 0.43 10.44 3.24
C VAL A 134 0.64 11.35 2.04
N LEU A 135 0.97 10.75 0.91
CA LEU A 135 0.83 11.35 -0.42
C LEU A 135 -0.43 10.77 -1.07
N GLN A 136 -1.41 11.64 -1.31
CA GLN A 136 -2.67 11.30 -1.96
C GLN A 136 -2.70 11.92 -3.34
N TYR A 137 -2.69 11.10 -4.39
CA TYR A 137 -2.81 11.60 -5.75
C TYR A 137 -4.26 11.86 -6.11
N THR A 138 -4.50 13.06 -6.61
CA THR A 138 -5.81 13.47 -7.13
C THR A 138 -5.78 13.50 -8.65
N GLY A 139 -6.85 13.00 -9.28
CA GLY A 139 -7.05 13.11 -10.73
C GLY A 139 -7.32 14.57 -11.11
N GLY A 140 -6.37 15.20 -11.76
CA GLY A 140 -6.59 16.53 -12.34
C GLY A 140 -7.37 16.42 -13.65
N THR A 141 -8.30 17.33 -13.89
CA THR A 141 -9.08 17.42 -15.14
C THR A 141 -8.23 17.78 -16.36
N THR A 142 -6.97 18.16 -16.19
CA THR A 142 -6.16 18.82 -17.23
C THR A 142 -4.71 18.32 -17.33
N GLY A 143 -4.31 17.20 -16.68
CA GLY A 143 -2.91 16.80 -16.74
C GLY A 143 -2.54 15.59 -15.89
N LEU A 144 -1.25 15.43 -15.63
CA LEU A 144 -0.71 14.40 -14.77
C LEU A 144 -1.25 14.52 -13.33
N PRO A 145 -1.52 13.39 -12.65
CA PRO A 145 -1.96 13.41 -11.26
C PRO A 145 -0.97 14.17 -10.37
N LYS A 146 -1.50 14.99 -9.45
CA LYS A 146 -0.70 15.74 -8.48
C LYS A 146 -0.81 15.07 -7.12
N GLY A 147 0.32 14.92 -6.44
CA GLY A 147 0.40 14.37 -5.08
C GLY A 147 0.13 15.45 -4.04
N GLU A 148 -0.99 15.33 -3.33
CA GLU A 148 -1.28 16.16 -2.16
C GLU A 148 -0.56 15.59 -0.93
N MET A 149 0.16 16.46 -0.23
CA MET A 149 0.91 16.12 0.98
C MET A 149 0.03 16.29 2.21
N LEU A 150 -0.34 15.18 2.84
CA LEU A 150 -1.10 15.18 4.08
C LEU A 150 -0.14 14.92 5.25
N THR A 151 -0.07 15.85 6.18
CA THR A 151 0.75 15.73 7.39
C THR A 151 0.06 14.86 8.44
N HIS A 152 0.79 14.41 9.47
CA HIS A 152 0.21 13.73 10.62
C HIS A 152 -0.89 14.55 11.28
N LYS A 153 -0.70 15.89 11.39
CA LYS A 153 -1.68 16.82 11.93
C LYS A 153 -2.97 16.84 11.11
N ASN A 154 -2.89 16.81 9.77
CA ASN A 154 -4.07 16.76 8.91
C ASN A 154 -4.90 15.49 9.16
N LEU A 155 -4.24 14.33 9.30
CA LEU A 155 -4.93 13.06 9.58
C LEU A 155 -5.63 13.10 10.95
N ILE A 156 -4.96 13.60 11.98
CA ILE A 156 -5.53 13.73 13.33
C ILE A 156 -6.74 14.67 13.30
N ALA A 157 -6.61 15.82 12.63
CA ALA A 157 -7.71 16.79 12.52
C ALA A 157 -8.94 16.17 11.82
N ALA A 158 -8.74 15.43 10.73
CA ALA A 158 -9.83 14.73 10.04
C ALA A 158 -10.53 13.71 10.96
N CYS A 159 -9.76 12.93 11.73
CA CYS A 159 -10.32 11.98 12.70
C CYS A 159 -11.13 12.70 13.80
N GLN A 160 -10.65 13.84 14.31
CA GLN A 160 -11.35 14.62 15.32
C GLN A 160 -12.66 15.20 14.78
N GLN A 161 -12.65 15.71 13.54
CA GLN A 161 -13.86 16.22 12.88
C GLN A 161 -14.91 15.12 12.72
N LEU A 162 -14.52 13.93 12.22
CA LEU A 162 -15.42 12.80 12.08
C LEU A 162 -16.04 12.39 13.42
N ARG A 163 -15.22 12.35 14.49
CA ARG A 163 -15.71 12.03 15.84
C ARG A 163 -16.72 13.07 16.36
N ALA A 164 -16.47 14.36 16.10
CA ALA A 164 -17.39 15.43 16.52
C ALA A 164 -18.75 15.37 15.77
N MET A 165 -18.77 14.85 14.54
CA MET A 165 -20.00 14.70 13.76
C MET A 165 -20.86 13.49 14.20
N GLN A 166 -20.31 12.58 15.01
CA GLN A 166 -21.00 11.37 15.49
C GLN A 166 -21.60 11.54 16.91
N GLN A 167 -21.40 12.68 17.52
CA GLN A 167 -21.99 13.08 18.83
C GLN A 167 -23.24 13.93 18.63
#